data_11ae5e75ecb0a3451cd04cab6ec4a169
#
_entry.id   11ae5e75ecb0a3451cd04cab6ec4a169
#
_cell.length_a   1.000
_cell.length_b   1.000
_cell.length_c   1.000
_cell.angle_alpha   90.00
_cell.angle_beta   90.00
_cell.angle_gamma   90.00
#
_symmetry.space_group_name_H-M   'P 1'
#
loop_
_entity.id
_entity.type
_entity.pdbx_description
1 polymer ?
#
loop_
_entity_poly.entity_id
_entity_poly.type
_entity_poly.pdbx_seq_one_letter_code
_entity_poly.pdbx_strand_id
1 'polypeptide(L)'
;MARLKYAPNLKLQDQTGNSEIVICVGVQAWDFAKYIKEQESPHISPVVVDNEILEEIDKYRIAPKKARFIRLIRANNATPLDELAFGQLCANLAGTTKAIMVELYDEAGQLIDNLNGYVGKIRKGESALPPTTESEDYATTFNTKPDNKRVSDFLAWYRKPLRLDEVSDTLYTYTGKKWEALTEKAVGRIVRDFFKEKGISYSARRIDGMVKLMIDYELELMGKRNPDLLAFSNGVLNKKTGEFLPHDEQYFLTSFIDIQYAEQPQNTPHFDRWLQWVSDNDQNKARRILAGLYMILTNRYEWQLFLEVTGVGGSGKSIFNELAKMLAGEGNAAAISLKELESVTARAKLIDKTFFYSSDQESYIGDGAELRAITGGDSISVKLLYKNPFDVVVRAVYMMTNNTSIIFKENNGGIMRRRVIFHFNRKVPDDMRDNHLKEKLNAEASGIVRRLLDTFSDPSEAEKLLHDQRESMEALKVRRQTDHILDFCRHFTSKQTINGLYVGSARTAANAEKRYLYSAYLHYCECLNITKPLGRSRFIQAFKQAMKESQFAYEFEQRSKDGYLITNVYFIDSDSSLNEWRG
;
A
#
# COMPACT_ATOMS: atom_id res chain seq x y z
N MET A 1 31.32 3.75 -37.98
CA MET A 1 31.77 4.10 -36.63
C MET A 1 31.83 5.60 -36.51
N ALA A 2 30.90 6.20 -35.79
CA ALA A 2 30.91 7.63 -35.54
C ALA A 2 32.06 7.99 -34.61
N ARG A 3 32.71 9.12 -34.85
CA ARG A 3 33.68 9.69 -33.89
C ARG A 3 32.88 10.43 -32.81
N LEU A 4 33.26 10.32 -31.54
CA LEU A 4 32.71 11.10 -30.46
C LEU A 4 32.58 12.57 -30.89
N LYS A 5 31.38 13.13 -30.74
CA LYS A 5 31.16 14.56 -30.93
C LYS A 5 31.80 15.28 -29.72
N TYR A 6 32.78 16.10 -29.99
CA TYR A 6 33.38 16.96 -28.98
C TYR A 6 32.42 18.08 -28.63
N ALA A 7 32.45 18.52 -27.36
CA ALA A 7 31.85 19.78 -27.01
C ALA A 7 32.35 20.89 -27.98
N PRO A 8 31.46 21.75 -28.49
CA PRO A 8 31.84 22.73 -29.53
C PRO A 8 33.01 23.61 -29.15
N ASN A 9 33.33 23.74 -27.87
CA ASN A 9 34.43 24.59 -27.34
C ASN A 9 35.60 23.78 -26.75
N LEU A 10 35.55 22.43 -26.80
CA LEU A 10 36.63 21.56 -26.30
C LEU A 10 37.28 20.86 -27.49
N LYS A 11 38.13 21.56 -28.21
CA LYS A 11 38.99 20.95 -29.23
C LYS A 11 40.05 20.08 -28.53
N LEU A 12 40.20 18.82 -28.93
CA LEU A 12 41.43 18.07 -28.70
C LEU A 12 42.55 18.81 -29.44
N GLN A 13 43.20 19.76 -28.76
CA GLN A 13 44.46 20.26 -29.28
C GLN A 13 45.49 19.14 -29.15
N ASP A 14 46.29 18.97 -30.23
CA ASP A 14 47.48 18.13 -30.23
C ASP A 14 48.39 18.57 -29.08
N GLN A 15 48.26 17.89 -27.93
CA GLN A 15 49.11 18.16 -26.79
C GLN A 15 50.42 17.45 -27.00
N THR A 16 51.32 18.13 -27.63
CA THR A 16 52.74 17.77 -27.68
C THR A 16 53.29 17.87 -26.25
N GLY A 17 53.25 16.77 -25.51
CA GLY A 17 53.94 16.67 -24.24
C GLY A 17 53.16 16.06 -23.08
N ASN A 18 51.85 16.07 -23.00
CA ASN A 18 51.07 15.52 -21.89
C ASN A 18 50.63 14.07 -22.14
N SER A 19 50.94 13.24 -21.16
CA SER A 19 50.70 11.81 -21.22
C SER A 19 49.31 11.40 -20.73
N GLU A 20 48.44 12.35 -20.43
CA GLU A 20 47.14 12.13 -19.77
C GLU A 20 45.96 12.54 -20.67
N ILE A 21 44.94 11.69 -20.73
CA ILE A 21 43.62 12.02 -21.27
C ILE A 21 42.62 11.92 -20.12
N VAL A 22 41.81 12.97 -19.89
CA VAL A 22 40.73 13.00 -18.94
C VAL A 22 39.40 12.77 -19.65
N ILE A 23 38.60 11.84 -19.15
CA ILE A 23 37.26 11.53 -19.65
C ILE A 23 36.28 11.71 -18.50
N CYS A 24 35.34 12.66 -18.62
CA CYS A 24 34.28 12.92 -17.68
C CYS A 24 33.01 12.20 -18.14
N VAL A 25 32.38 11.41 -17.25
CA VAL A 25 31.33 10.46 -17.60
C VAL A 25 30.06 10.71 -16.78
N GLY A 26 28.88 10.63 -17.43
CA GLY A 26 27.57 10.64 -16.77
C GLY A 26 26.92 12.03 -16.69
N VAL A 27 25.91 12.17 -15.83
CA VAL A 27 25.06 13.37 -15.72
C VAL A 27 25.85 14.65 -15.46
N GLN A 28 26.89 14.58 -14.64
CA GLN A 28 27.73 15.74 -14.27
C GLN A 28 29.01 15.86 -15.11
N ALA A 29 29.10 15.12 -16.23
CA ALA A 29 30.30 15.09 -17.06
C ALA A 29 30.75 16.48 -17.54
N TRP A 30 29.81 17.36 -17.86
CA TRP A 30 30.09 18.74 -18.29
C TRP A 30 30.62 19.61 -17.15
N ASP A 31 30.11 19.47 -15.93
CA ASP A 31 30.56 20.24 -14.78
C ASP A 31 31.97 19.84 -14.38
N PHE A 32 32.26 18.54 -14.35
CA PHE A 32 33.62 18.04 -14.12
C PHE A 32 34.59 18.51 -15.21
N ALA A 33 34.18 18.48 -16.46
CA ALA A 33 35.02 18.93 -17.56
C ALA A 33 35.36 20.43 -17.43
N LYS A 34 34.37 21.24 -17.01
CA LYS A 34 34.56 22.66 -16.74
C LYS A 34 35.50 22.89 -15.56
N TYR A 35 35.28 22.18 -14.44
CA TYR A 35 36.11 22.26 -13.24
C TYR A 35 37.56 21.94 -13.53
N ILE A 36 37.86 20.83 -14.22
CA ILE A 36 39.22 20.45 -14.57
C ILE A 36 39.90 21.48 -15.42
N LYS A 37 39.19 22.04 -16.40
CA LYS A 37 39.73 23.04 -17.29
C LYS A 37 40.03 24.36 -16.58
N GLU A 38 39.20 24.75 -15.63
CA GLU A 38 39.31 26.06 -14.95
C GLU A 38 40.23 26.00 -13.72
N GLN A 39 40.22 24.88 -12.99
CA GLN A 39 40.85 24.80 -11.65
C GLN A 39 42.10 23.90 -11.61
N GLU A 40 42.11 22.78 -12.34
CA GLU A 40 43.21 21.84 -12.24
C GLU A 40 44.27 21.99 -13.34
N SER A 41 43.84 22.08 -14.59
CA SER A 41 44.79 22.08 -15.71
C SER A 41 44.22 22.78 -16.96
N PRO A 42 44.49 24.08 -17.15
CA PRO A 42 44.00 24.82 -18.33
C PRO A 42 44.44 24.24 -19.68
N HIS A 43 45.47 23.39 -19.66
CA HIS A 43 46.04 22.79 -20.87
C HIS A 43 45.42 21.44 -21.22
N ILE A 44 44.59 20.85 -20.34
CA ILE A 44 43.87 19.58 -20.59
C ILE A 44 42.50 19.93 -21.18
N SER A 45 42.14 19.22 -22.25
CA SER A 45 40.79 19.29 -22.82
C SER A 45 40.08 17.98 -22.51
N PRO A 46 39.24 17.94 -21.45
CA PRO A 46 38.51 16.73 -21.08
C PRO A 46 37.55 16.28 -22.20
N VAL A 47 37.46 14.97 -22.36
CA VAL A 47 36.43 14.35 -23.21
C VAL A 47 35.18 14.19 -22.38
N VAL A 48 34.04 14.66 -22.85
CA VAL A 48 32.76 14.52 -22.17
C VAL A 48 32.00 13.35 -22.78
N VAL A 49 31.55 12.45 -21.93
CA VAL A 49 30.67 11.31 -22.25
C VAL A 49 29.45 11.44 -21.36
N ASP A 50 28.49 12.25 -21.79
CA ASP A 50 27.23 12.45 -21.10
C ASP A 50 26.28 11.26 -21.28
N ASN A 51 25.10 11.30 -20.68
CA ASN A 51 24.15 10.21 -20.72
C ASN A 51 23.68 9.89 -22.14
N GLU A 52 23.54 10.88 -23.02
CA GLU A 52 23.14 10.63 -24.42
C GLU A 52 24.21 9.84 -25.16
N ILE A 53 25.48 10.12 -24.89
CA ILE A 53 26.61 9.39 -25.46
C ILE A 53 26.74 8.00 -24.82
N LEU A 54 26.50 7.88 -23.51
CA LEU A 54 26.54 6.60 -22.80
C LEU A 54 25.48 5.61 -23.31
N GLU A 55 24.26 6.06 -23.58
CA GLU A 55 23.18 5.24 -24.13
C GLU A 55 23.53 4.64 -25.51
N GLU A 56 24.40 5.32 -26.25
CA GLU A 56 24.81 4.91 -27.59
C GLU A 56 26.31 4.55 -27.68
N ILE A 57 26.94 4.20 -26.56
CA ILE A 57 28.40 4.05 -26.45
C ILE A 57 28.99 3.06 -27.45
N ASP A 58 28.23 2.04 -27.85
CA ASP A 58 28.66 1.06 -28.86
C ASP A 58 28.84 1.67 -30.26
N LYS A 59 28.25 2.84 -30.51
CA LYS A 59 28.40 3.55 -31.80
C LYS A 59 29.67 4.41 -31.84
N TYR A 60 30.33 4.61 -30.70
CA TYR A 60 31.48 5.49 -30.58
C TYR A 60 32.74 4.69 -30.30
N ARG A 61 33.84 5.16 -30.87
CA ARG A 61 35.17 4.59 -30.60
C ARG A 61 36.10 5.68 -30.07
N ILE A 62 36.53 5.52 -28.84
CA ILE A 62 37.56 6.35 -28.22
C ILE A 62 38.91 5.72 -28.54
N ALA A 63 39.72 6.37 -29.39
CA ALA A 63 41.03 5.88 -29.79
C ALA A 63 42.11 6.94 -29.46
N PRO A 64 42.60 6.97 -28.21
CA PRO A 64 43.63 7.91 -27.82
C PRO A 64 45.00 7.45 -28.36
N LYS A 65 45.46 8.00 -29.47
CA LYS A 65 46.69 7.54 -30.14
C LYS A 65 47.99 7.86 -29.40
N LYS A 66 48.02 8.86 -28.51
CA LYS A 66 49.27 9.36 -27.93
C LYS A 66 49.31 9.43 -26.39
N ALA A 67 48.22 9.16 -25.67
CA ALA A 67 48.20 9.24 -24.22
C ALA A 67 48.86 8.02 -23.56
N ARG A 68 49.60 8.23 -22.47
CA ARG A 68 50.17 7.16 -21.63
C ARG A 68 49.21 6.79 -20.50
N PHE A 69 48.28 7.66 -20.16
CA PHE A 69 47.39 7.55 -19.01
C PHE A 69 45.98 8.05 -19.35
N ILE A 70 44.96 7.37 -18.86
CA ILE A 70 43.55 7.78 -19.00
C ILE A 70 42.97 7.93 -17.59
N ARG A 71 42.44 9.12 -17.28
CA ARG A 71 41.73 9.40 -16.04
C ARG A 71 40.24 9.47 -16.35
N LEU A 72 39.45 8.60 -15.73
CA LEU A 72 38.01 8.56 -15.84
C LEU A 72 37.39 9.20 -14.58
N ILE A 73 36.54 10.18 -14.76
CA ILE A 73 35.88 10.91 -13.67
C ILE A 73 34.38 10.72 -13.82
N ARG A 74 33.71 10.29 -12.76
CA ARG A 74 32.26 10.19 -12.72
C ARG A 74 31.71 10.55 -11.32
N ALA A 75 30.41 10.94 -11.26
CA ALA A 75 29.66 11.06 -10.02
C ALA A 75 29.26 9.68 -9.49
N ASN A 76 29.11 9.56 -8.17
CA ASN A 76 28.74 8.30 -7.50
C ASN A 76 27.24 7.96 -7.59
N ASN A 77 26.41 8.87 -8.10
CA ASN A 77 24.96 8.69 -8.25
C ASN A 77 24.53 8.04 -9.57
N ALA A 78 25.43 7.30 -10.21
CA ALA A 78 25.15 6.62 -11.47
C ALA A 78 23.96 5.65 -11.37
N THR A 79 23.06 5.71 -12.34
CA THR A 79 21.96 4.77 -12.47
C THR A 79 22.46 3.37 -12.90
N PRO A 80 21.67 2.28 -12.77
CA PRO A 80 22.05 0.97 -13.29
C PRO A 80 22.34 0.93 -14.79
N LEU A 81 21.68 1.80 -15.58
CA LEU A 81 21.96 2.01 -17.00
C LEU A 81 23.33 2.67 -17.22
N ASP A 82 23.64 3.68 -16.40
CA ASP A 82 24.94 4.35 -16.42
C ASP A 82 26.08 3.38 -16.03
N GLU A 83 25.86 2.47 -15.09
CA GLU A 83 26.81 1.43 -14.72
C GLU A 83 27.09 0.48 -15.88
N LEU A 84 26.06 0.04 -16.59
CA LEU A 84 26.20 -0.83 -17.76
C LEU A 84 26.97 -0.11 -18.89
N ALA A 85 26.57 1.11 -19.21
CA ALA A 85 27.20 1.92 -20.24
C ALA A 85 28.64 2.31 -19.88
N PHE A 86 28.91 2.58 -18.61
CA PHE A 86 30.27 2.78 -18.11
C PHE A 86 31.14 1.51 -18.25
N GLY A 87 30.58 0.33 -17.97
CA GLY A 87 31.24 -0.95 -18.21
C GLY A 87 31.58 -1.16 -19.71
N GLN A 88 30.68 -0.80 -20.62
CA GLN A 88 30.91 -0.84 -22.06
C GLN A 88 31.99 0.17 -22.50
N LEU A 89 31.99 1.37 -21.93
CA LEU A 89 33.05 2.35 -22.15
C LEU A 89 34.42 1.81 -21.72
N CYS A 90 34.50 1.22 -20.52
CA CYS A 90 35.71 0.59 -20.03
C CYS A 90 36.17 -0.55 -20.95
N ALA A 91 35.25 -1.39 -21.45
CA ALA A 91 35.56 -2.46 -22.41
C ALA A 91 36.06 -1.90 -23.74
N ASN A 92 35.48 -0.80 -24.22
CA ASN A 92 35.96 -0.12 -25.45
C ASN A 92 37.36 0.50 -25.28
N LEU A 93 37.70 0.94 -24.09
CA LEU A 93 39.05 1.44 -23.75
C LEU A 93 40.05 0.33 -23.48
N ALA A 94 39.58 -0.89 -23.23
CA ALA A 94 40.39 -2.07 -22.92
C ALA A 94 41.38 -2.46 -24.03
N GLY A 95 41.13 -2.06 -25.28
CA GLY A 95 42.06 -2.23 -26.39
C GLY A 95 43.26 -1.27 -26.37
N THR A 96 43.36 -0.39 -25.39
CA THR A 96 44.49 0.55 -25.27
C THR A 96 45.49 0.00 -24.25
N THR A 97 46.77 0.05 -24.55
CA THR A 97 47.89 -0.39 -23.64
C THR A 97 48.18 0.62 -22.53
N LYS A 98 47.20 1.42 -22.12
CA LYS A 98 47.36 2.57 -21.24
C LYS A 98 46.83 2.30 -19.84
N ALA A 99 47.43 2.94 -18.85
CA ALA A 99 46.94 2.90 -17.47
C ALA A 99 45.62 3.73 -17.38
N ILE A 100 44.61 3.20 -16.73
CA ILE A 100 43.35 3.86 -16.47
C ILE A 100 43.20 4.07 -14.96
N MET A 101 42.88 5.29 -14.54
CA MET A 101 42.52 5.67 -13.18
C MET A 101 41.05 6.08 -13.17
N VAL A 102 40.28 5.60 -12.21
CA VAL A 102 38.87 5.96 -12.04
C VAL A 102 38.73 6.77 -10.75
N GLU A 103 38.09 7.90 -10.83
CA GLU A 103 37.77 8.79 -9.71
C GLU A 103 36.26 8.93 -9.57
N LEU A 104 35.74 8.75 -8.36
CA LEU A 104 34.34 8.90 -8.02
C LEU A 104 34.14 10.16 -7.18
N TYR A 105 33.19 10.97 -7.56
CA TYR A 105 32.83 12.20 -6.87
C TYR A 105 31.38 12.13 -6.38
N ASP A 106 31.10 12.77 -5.22
CA ASP A 106 29.75 12.97 -4.72
C ASP A 106 29.01 14.06 -5.50
N GLU A 107 27.73 14.27 -5.14
CA GLU A 107 26.90 15.31 -5.76
C GLU A 107 27.40 16.74 -5.47
N ALA A 108 28.20 16.93 -4.40
CA ALA A 108 28.82 18.19 -4.05
C ALA A 108 30.17 18.40 -4.75
N GLY A 109 30.63 17.45 -5.58
CA GLY A 109 31.90 17.51 -6.29
C GLY A 109 33.11 17.19 -5.42
N GLN A 110 32.92 16.48 -4.27
CA GLN A 110 34.03 16.01 -3.44
C GLN A 110 34.44 14.60 -3.83
N LEU A 111 35.74 14.36 -3.89
CA LEU A 111 36.29 13.03 -4.19
C LEU A 111 35.95 12.06 -3.06
N ILE A 112 35.11 11.06 -3.35
CA ILE A 112 34.70 10.02 -2.39
C ILE A 112 35.72 8.88 -2.40
N ASP A 113 36.12 8.45 -3.60
CA ASP A 113 37.01 7.32 -3.77
C ASP A 113 37.97 7.58 -4.93
N ASN A 114 39.22 7.28 -4.67
CA ASN A 114 40.26 7.29 -5.69
C ASN A 114 40.79 5.87 -5.80
N LEU A 115 40.32 5.15 -6.84
CA LEU A 115 40.75 3.79 -7.12
C LEU A 115 42.23 3.76 -7.59
N ASN A 116 43.09 4.56 -6.95
CA ASN A 116 44.53 4.65 -7.25
C ASN A 116 45.31 3.34 -7.12
N GLY A 117 44.73 2.29 -6.55
CA GLY A 117 45.29 0.92 -6.55
C GLY A 117 45.05 0.19 -7.88
N TYR A 118 44.25 0.77 -8.78
CA TYR A 118 43.82 0.13 -10.02
C TYR A 118 44.56 0.67 -11.26
N VAL A 119 45.89 0.60 -11.23
CA VAL A 119 46.68 0.75 -12.46
C VAL A 119 46.75 -0.61 -13.14
N GLY A 120 45.64 -1.07 -13.71
CA GLY A 120 45.61 -2.27 -14.51
C GLY A 120 45.92 -1.95 -15.98
N LYS A 121 46.80 -2.72 -16.61
CA LYS A 121 46.80 -2.79 -18.07
C LYS A 121 45.54 -3.56 -18.49
N ILE A 122 44.55 -2.88 -19.00
CA ILE A 122 43.38 -3.52 -19.60
C ILE A 122 43.84 -4.15 -20.91
N ARG A 123 43.87 -5.47 -20.98
CA ARG A 123 44.19 -6.22 -22.20
C ARG A 123 42.92 -6.50 -22.99
N LYS A 124 43.05 -6.55 -24.30
CA LYS A 124 41.95 -6.84 -25.23
C LYS A 124 41.33 -8.20 -24.92
N GLY A 125 40.08 -8.24 -24.52
CA GLY A 125 39.33 -9.47 -24.24
C GLY A 125 39.27 -9.90 -22.79
N GLU A 126 39.91 -9.19 -21.84
CA GLU A 126 39.77 -9.43 -20.42
C GLU A 126 38.71 -8.48 -19.85
N SER A 127 37.80 -9.01 -19.02
CA SER A 127 36.83 -8.24 -18.24
C SER A 127 37.55 -7.15 -17.45
N ALA A 128 36.93 -5.97 -17.32
CA ALA A 128 37.44 -4.88 -16.46
C ALA A 128 37.50 -5.24 -14.95
N LEU A 129 37.26 -6.49 -14.60
CA LEU A 129 37.49 -7.08 -13.30
C LEU A 129 38.97 -7.38 -13.11
N PRO A 130 39.52 -7.22 -11.89
CA PRO A 130 40.91 -7.57 -11.58
C PRO A 130 41.24 -8.99 -12.00
N PRO A 131 42.51 -9.26 -12.37
CA PRO A 131 42.94 -10.61 -12.68
C PRO A 131 42.64 -11.56 -11.53
N THR A 132 42.26 -12.76 -11.87
CA THR A 132 41.83 -13.88 -11.04
C THR A 132 42.72 -14.26 -9.86
N THR A 133 43.93 -13.72 -9.73
CA THR A 133 44.83 -13.95 -8.61
C THR A 133 44.30 -13.42 -7.27
N GLU A 134 43.58 -12.29 -7.26
CA GLU A 134 42.95 -11.83 -6.01
C GLU A 134 41.71 -12.67 -5.64
N SER A 135 41.00 -13.23 -6.62
CA SER A 135 39.81 -14.06 -6.37
C SER A 135 40.18 -15.44 -5.81
N GLU A 136 41.29 -16.04 -6.26
CA GLU A 136 41.78 -17.32 -5.70
C GLU A 136 42.34 -17.14 -4.29
N ASP A 137 43.04 -16.04 -4.02
CA ASP A 137 43.55 -15.72 -2.69
C ASP A 137 42.38 -15.38 -1.74
N TYR A 138 41.40 -14.58 -2.19
CA TYR A 138 40.22 -14.27 -1.40
C TYR A 138 39.40 -15.52 -1.09
N ALA A 139 39.11 -16.39 -2.07
CA ALA A 139 38.39 -17.63 -1.86
C ALA A 139 39.09 -18.57 -0.88
N THR A 140 40.40 -18.68 -0.96
CA THR A 140 41.24 -19.47 -0.04
C THR A 140 41.16 -18.89 1.36
N THR A 141 41.38 -17.60 1.52
CA THR A 141 41.28 -16.87 2.79
C THR A 141 39.87 -16.94 3.38
N PHE A 142 38.83 -16.75 2.58
CA PHE A 142 37.43 -16.87 3.00
C PHE A 142 37.11 -18.27 3.53
N ASN A 143 37.65 -19.33 2.90
CA ASN A 143 37.43 -20.72 3.32
C ASN A 143 38.05 -21.05 4.67
N THR A 144 39.07 -20.34 5.09
CA THR A 144 39.74 -20.53 6.42
C THR A 144 39.07 -19.69 7.52
N LYS A 145 38.24 -18.68 7.19
CA LYS A 145 37.55 -17.84 8.18
C LYS A 145 36.52 -18.62 8.99
N PRO A 146 36.28 -18.26 10.26
CA PRO A 146 35.11 -18.71 11.02
C PRO A 146 33.82 -18.31 10.33
N ASP A 147 32.75 -19.07 10.54
CA ASP A 147 31.46 -18.87 9.83
C ASP A 147 30.85 -17.48 10.06
N ASN A 148 30.92 -16.94 11.28
CA ASN A 148 30.45 -15.58 11.57
C ASN A 148 31.24 -14.50 10.80
N LYS A 149 32.56 -14.68 10.62
CA LYS A 149 33.37 -13.76 9.81
C LYS A 149 33.01 -13.84 8.32
N ARG A 150 32.62 -15.02 7.84
CA ARG A 150 32.08 -15.19 6.48
C ARG A 150 30.77 -14.45 6.29
N VAL A 151 29.87 -14.47 7.29
CA VAL A 151 28.65 -13.69 7.28
C VAL A 151 28.97 -12.19 7.29
N SER A 152 29.89 -11.74 8.12
CA SER A 152 30.32 -10.33 8.14
C SER A 152 30.86 -9.86 6.78
N ASP A 153 31.66 -10.69 6.08
CA ASP A 153 32.17 -10.40 4.74
C ASP A 153 31.00 -10.27 3.71
N PHE A 154 30.03 -11.16 3.81
CA PHE A 154 28.82 -11.09 2.97
C PHE A 154 28.02 -9.82 3.23
N LEU A 155 27.76 -9.47 4.49
CA LEU A 155 27.01 -8.26 4.85
C LEU A 155 27.75 -7.00 4.38
N ALA A 156 29.07 -6.96 4.49
CA ALA A 156 29.88 -5.87 3.98
C ALA A 156 29.83 -5.76 2.44
N TRP A 157 29.76 -6.90 1.73
CA TRP A 157 29.58 -6.93 0.28
C TRP A 157 28.18 -6.51 -0.15
N TYR A 158 27.16 -6.98 0.56
CA TYR A 158 25.75 -6.69 0.21
C TYR A 158 25.40 -5.20 0.32
N ARG A 159 26.02 -4.50 1.26
CA ARG A 159 25.92 -3.04 1.48
C ARG A 159 24.54 -2.47 1.78
N LYS A 160 23.47 -3.26 1.63
CA LYS A 160 22.12 -2.85 1.98
C LYS A 160 21.80 -3.31 3.40
N PRO A 161 21.16 -2.48 4.22
CA PRO A 161 20.74 -2.91 5.55
C PRO A 161 19.82 -4.14 5.48
N LEU A 162 20.10 -5.11 6.33
CA LEU A 162 19.26 -6.29 6.57
C LEU A 162 18.83 -6.29 8.03
N ARG A 163 17.58 -6.61 8.28
CA ARG A 163 16.98 -6.71 9.61
C ARG A 163 16.07 -7.93 9.70
N LEU A 164 15.91 -8.44 10.91
CA LEU A 164 14.98 -9.53 11.21
C LEU A 164 13.78 -9.00 12.00
N ASP A 165 12.58 -9.29 11.55
CA ASP A 165 11.38 -9.19 12.38
C ASP A 165 11.26 -10.49 13.19
N GLU A 166 11.49 -10.40 14.50
CA GLU A 166 11.52 -11.55 15.40
C GLU A 166 10.13 -12.22 15.53
N VAL A 167 9.04 -11.45 15.41
CA VAL A 167 7.66 -11.96 15.56
C VAL A 167 7.26 -12.85 14.39
N SER A 168 7.53 -12.39 13.18
CA SER A 168 7.19 -13.11 11.94
C SER A 168 8.34 -13.97 11.43
N ASP A 169 9.54 -13.88 12.04
CA ASP A 169 10.75 -14.51 11.57
C ASP A 169 11.00 -14.21 10.08
N THR A 170 10.80 -12.94 9.72
CA THR A 170 10.87 -12.45 8.34
C THR A 170 12.05 -11.50 8.19
N LEU A 171 12.86 -11.75 7.16
CA LEU A 171 13.97 -10.88 6.78
C LEU A 171 13.47 -9.68 6.00
N TYR A 172 14.05 -8.52 6.26
CA TYR A 172 13.82 -7.29 5.52
C TYR A 172 15.13 -6.68 5.03
N THR A 173 15.08 -6.08 3.85
CA THR A 173 16.16 -5.23 3.32
C THR A 173 15.66 -3.84 3.06
N TYR A 174 16.48 -2.83 3.28
CA TYR A 174 16.14 -1.45 2.97
C TYR A 174 16.42 -1.15 1.50
N THR A 175 15.43 -0.59 0.80
CA THR A 175 15.49 -0.31 -0.65
C THR A 175 15.86 1.14 -0.98
N GLY A 176 16.18 1.95 0.05
CA GLY A 176 16.34 3.39 -0.09
C GLY A 176 15.05 4.19 0.15
N LYS A 177 13.88 3.51 0.15
CA LYS A 177 12.57 4.14 0.37
C LYS A 177 11.75 3.43 1.45
N LYS A 178 11.84 2.11 1.52
CA LYS A 178 11.12 1.27 2.49
C LYS A 178 11.91 0.01 2.82
N TRP A 179 11.50 -0.66 3.87
CA TRP A 179 11.91 -2.03 4.17
C TRP A 179 11.03 -3.02 3.39
N GLU A 180 11.65 -3.96 2.70
CA GLU A 180 10.98 -4.96 1.88
C GLU A 180 11.31 -6.36 2.35
N ALA A 181 10.27 -7.19 2.51
CA ALA A 181 10.43 -8.55 2.99
C ALA A 181 11.16 -9.42 1.97
N LEU A 182 12.14 -10.18 2.43
CA LEU A 182 12.90 -11.16 1.65
C LEU A 182 12.57 -12.58 2.11
N THR A 183 12.32 -13.46 1.15
CA THR A 183 12.26 -14.89 1.45
C THR A 183 13.67 -15.45 1.67
N GLU A 184 13.83 -16.48 2.49
CA GLU A 184 15.11 -17.18 2.67
C GLU A 184 15.72 -17.64 1.33
N LYS A 185 14.87 -18.08 0.38
CA LYS A 185 15.31 -18.41 -0.98
C LYS A 185 15.87 -17.20 -1.74
N ALA A 186 15.32 -16.01 -1.54
CA ALA A 186 15.84 -14.78 -2.16
C ALA A 186 17.21 -14.45 -1.56
N VAL A 187 17.35 -14.53 -0.25
CA VAL A 187 18.63 -14.32 0.44
C VAL A 187 19.66 -15.37 0.00
N GLY A 188 19.27 -16.65 -0.10
CA GLY A 188 20.14 -17.71 -0.61
C GLY A 188 20.65 -17.45 -2.04
N ARG A 189 19.83 -16.83 -2.90
CA ARG A 189 20.27 -16.40 -4.24
C ARG A 189 21.30 -15.26 -4.17
N ILE A 190 21.11 -14.30 -3.28
CA ILE A 190 22.06 -13.20 -3.06
C ILE A 190 23.41 -13.76 -2.52
N VAL A 191 23.37 -14.68 -1.56
CA VAL A 191 24.57 -15.38 -1.05
C VAL A 191 25.27 -16.16 -2.17
N ARG A 192 24.50 -16.85 -3.04
CA ARG A 192 25.07 -17.53 -4.22
C ARG A 192 25.78 -16.54 -5.16
N ASP A 193 25.18 -15.38 -5.38
CA ASP A 193 25.73 -14.37 -6.29
C ASP A 193 27.02 -13.77 -5.72
N PHE A 194 27.07 -13.53 -4.41
CA PHE A 194 28.30 -13.21 -3.68
C PHE A 194 29.39 -14.27 -3.88
N PHE A 195 29.06 -15.55 -3.70
CA PHE A 195 30.02 -16.63 -3.88
C PHE A 195 30.56 -16.68 -5.30
N LYS A 196 29.66 -16.51 -6.31
CA LYS A 196 30.06 -16.47 -7.72
C LYS A 196 31.01 -15.31 -8.01
N GLU A 197 30.67 -14.11 -7.56
CA GLU A 197 31.48 -12.92 -7.78
C GLU A 197 32.87 -13.05 -7.16
N LYS A 198 32.93 -13.63 -5.97
CA LYS A 198 34.19 -13.81 -5.24
C LYS A 198 34.95 -15.11 -5.57
N GLY A 199 34.53 -15.86 -6.57
CA GLY A 199 35.15 -17.12 -6.98
C GLY A 199 35.10 -18.23 -5.92
N ILE A 200 34.15 -18.15 -4.98
CA ILE A 200 34.05 -19.09 -3.85
C ILE A 200 33.22 -20.30 -4.29
N SER A 201 33.77 -21.51 -4.10
CA SER A 201 33.01 -22.74 -4.33
C SER A 201 31.84 -22.87 -3.34
N TYR A 202 30.67 -23.24 -3.83
CA TYR A 202 29.47 -23.35 -2.99
C TYR A 202 28.68 -24.64 -3.23
N SER A 203 27.91 -25.02 -2.22
CA SER A 203 26.87 -26.04 -2.26
C SER A 203 25.60 -25.50 -1.62
N ALA A 204 24.45 -26.16 -1.85
CA ALA A 204 23.20 -25.79 -1.20
C ALA A 204 23.37 -25.72 0.32
N ARG A 205 23.98 -26.76 0.93
CA ARG A 205 24.22 -26.82 2.38
C ARG A 205 25.05 -25.62 2.90
N ARG A 206 26.02 -25.14 2.11
CA ARG A 206 26.87 -24.00 2.51
C ARG A 206 26.07 -22.67 2.44
N ILE A 207 25.25 -22.49 1.40
CA ILE A 207 24.37 -21.33 1.28
C ILE A 207 23.37 -21.33 2.43
N ASP A 208 22.66 -22.45 2.66
CA ASP A 208 21.64 -22.57 3.70
C ASP A 208 22.24 -22.37 5.10
N GLY A 209 23.43 -22.91 5.36
CA GLY A 209 24.15 -22.73 6.62
C GLY A 209 24.49 -21.27 6.88
N MET A 210 24.93 -20.53 5.87
CA MET A 210 25.27 -19.11 5.97
C MET A 210 24.02 -18.25 6.18
N VAL A 211 22.94 -18.53 5.46
CA VAL A 211 21.64 -17.86 5.64
C VAL A 211 21.11 -18.11 7.04
N LYS A 212 21.13 -19.35 7.51
CA LYS A 212 20.67 -19.72 8.85
C LYS A 212 21.48 -19.04 9.95
N LEU A 213 22.82 -19.06 9.86
CA LEU A 213 23.68 -18.40 10.84
C LEU A 213 23.41 -16.89 10.90
N MET A 214 23.20 -16.26 9.74
CA MET A 214 22.88 -14.85 9.64
C MET A 214 21.55 -14.54 10.34
N ILE A 215 20.49 -15.30 10.05
CA ILE A 215 19.16 -15.12 10.65
C ILE A 215 19.20 -15.35 12.16
N ASP A 216 19.80 -16.43 12.60
CA ASP A 216 19.73 -16.85 13.99
C ASP A 216 20.59 -15.99 14.94
N TYR A 217 21.67 -15.33 14.42
CA TYR A 217 22.67 -14.76 15.32
C TYR A 217 23.31 -13.43 14.91
N GLU A 218 23.27 -13.03 13.65
CA GLU A 218 24.10 -11.92 13.18
C GLU A 218 23.29 -10.67 12.78
N LEU A 219 22.00 -10.79 12.53
CA LEU A 219 21.17 -9.65 12.11
C LEU A 219 20.60 -8.90 13.30
N GLU A 220 20.59 -7.58 13.17
CA GLU A 220 19.85 -6.72 14.08
C GLU A 220 18.35 -6.82 13.82
N LEU A 221 17.56 -6.58 14.88
CA LEU A 221 16.12 -6.64 14.80
C LEU A 221 15.52 -5.39 14.14
N MET A 222 14.35 -5.57 13.53
CA MET A 222 13.55 -4.46 13.05
C MET A 222 13.10 -3.57 14.22
N GLY A 223 13.29 -2.27 14.08
CA GLY A 223 12.77 -1.31 15.04
C GLY A 223 11.25 -1.10 14.93
N LYS A 224 10.70 -0.36 15.87
CA LYS A 224 9.28 -0.02 15.87
C LYS A 224 8.97 0.99 14.76
N ARG A 225 7.99 0.64 13.92
CA ARG A 225 7.45 1.54 12.89
C ARG A 225 6.75 2.72 13.56
N ASN A 226 7.03 3.93 13.07
CA ASN A 226 6.28 5.11 13.47
C ASN A 226 4.96 5.19 12.66
N PRO A 227 3.78 5.05 13.30
CA PRO A 227 2.49 5.06 12.59
C PRO A 227 2.11 6.43 12.02
N ASP A 228 2.80 7.51 12.43
CA ASP A 228 2.54 8.85 11.94
C ASP A 228 3.26 9.18 10.62
N LEU A 229 4.09 8.28 10.12
CA LEU A 229 4.87 8.47 8.90
C LEU A 229 4.23 7.77 7.70
N LEU A 230 4.16 8.49 6.57
CA LEU A 230 3.70 8.00 5.27
C LEU A 230 4.82 8.15 4.24
N ALA A 231 5.31 7.05 3.68
CA ALA A 231 6.34 7.09 2.65
C ALA A 231 5.71 7.28 1.26
N PHE A 232 6.12 8.34 0.57
CA PHE A 232 5.83 8.67 -0.82
C PHE A 232 7.05 8.45 -1.71
N SER A 233 6.92 8.57 -3.03
CA SER A 233 8.04 8.33 -3.96
C SER A 233 9.20 9.32 -3.80
N ASN A 234 8.94 10.54 -3.32
CA ASN A 234 9.90 11.62 -3.15
C ASN A 234 10.23 11.98 -1.68
N GLY A 235 9.75 11.23 -0.70
CA GLY A 235 10.04 11.48 0.71
C GLY A 235 9.00 10.90 1.65
N VAL A 236 9.02 11.32 2.89
CA VAL A 236 8.18 10.82 3.98
C VAL A 236 7.41 11.97 4.62
N LEU A 237 6.09 11.88 4.62
CA LEU A 237 5.23 12.85 5.29
C LEU A 237 4.95 12.39 6.74
N ASN A 238 5.24 13.25 7.70
CA ASN A 238 4.72 13.11 9.05
C ASN A 238 3.29 13.67 9.09
N LYS A 239 2.29 12.78 9.13
CA LYS A 239 0.87 13.16 9.08
C LYS A 239 0.39 13.90 10.34
N LYS A 240 1.18 13.90 11.41
CA LYS A 240 0.86 14.61 12.65
C LYS A 240 1.39 16.04 12.67
N THR A 241 2.59 16.26 12.15
CA THR A 241 3.23 17.59 12.12
C THR A 241 3.06 18.30 10.77
N GLY A 242 2.73 17.56 9.69
CA GLY A 242 2.71 18.08 8.32
C GLY A 242 4.10 18.22 7.69
N GLU A 243 5.15 17.84 8.39
CA GLU A 243 6.53 17.95 7.93
C GLU A 243 6.84 16.91 6.87
N PHE A 244 7.51 17.31 5.79
CA PHE A 244 7.97 16.41 4.74
C PHE A 244 9.47 16.17 4.88
N LEU A 245 9.87 14.92 5.04
CA LEU A 245 11.20 14.48 5.42
C LEU A 245 11.83 13.63 4.30
N PRO A 246 13.15 13.52 4.22
CA PRO A 246 13.80 12.54 3.36
C PRO A 246 13.51 11.11 3.82
N HIS A 247 13.71 10.14 2.92
CA HIS A 247 13.65 8.73 3.29
C HIS A 247 14.79 8.38 4.27
N ASP A 248 14.49 7.57 5.29
CA ASP A 248 15.46 7.09 6.26
C ASP A 248 15.12 5.64 6.67
N GLU A 249 16.14 4.80 6.75
CA GLU A 249 16.01 3.41 7.19
C GLU A 249 15.53 3.29 8.64
N GLN A 250 15.84 4.27 9.49
CA GLN A 250 15.46 4.29 10.90
C GLN A 250 13.96 4.52 11.14
N TYR A 251 13.20 4.87 10.09
CA TYR A 251 11.74 4.94 10.17
C TYR A 251 11.06 3.57 10.16
N PHE A 252 11.78 2.52 9.77
CA PHE A 252 11.32 1.14 9.69
C PHE A 252 10.00 0.97 8.91
N LEU A 253 9.77 1.81 7.89
CA LEU A 253 8.56 1.76 7.09
C LEU A 253 8.62 0.59 6.11
N THR A 254 7.60 -0.28 6.13
CA THR A 254 7.41 -1.38 5.18
C THR A 254 6.36 -1.04 4.12
N SER A 255 5.56 0.00 4.35
CA SER A 255 4.56 0.51 3.40
C SER A 255 5.11 1.69 2.61
N PHE A 256 4.67 1.81 1.34
CA PHE A 256 5.15 2.81 0.41
C PHE A 256 4.04 3.16 -0.60
N ILE A 257 3.78 4.44 -0.77
CA ILE A 257 2.80 4.96 -1.73
C ILE A 257 3.59 5.46 -2.94
N ASP A 258 3.43 4.80 -4.09
CA ASP A 258 4.15 5.16 -5.32
C ASP A 258 3.50 6.36 -6.02
N ILE A 259 3.39 7.45 -5.28
CA ILE A 259 2.89 8.75 -5.74
C ILE A 259 3.90 9.80 -5.25
N GLN A 260 4.14 10.83 -6.05
CA GLN A 260 4.88 12.00 -5.57
C GLN A 260 3.97 12.86 -4.69
N TYR A 261 4.44 13.18 -3.51
CA TYR A 261 3.79 14.19 -2.68
C TYR A 261 3.98 15.58 -3.31
N ALA A 262 2.88 16.26 -3.62
CA ALA A 262 2.91 17.60 -4.19
C ALA A 262 2.99 18.66 -3.08
N GLU A 263 3.95 19.58 -3.18
CA GLU A 263 4.07 20.71 -2.24
C GLU A 263 2.95 21.73 -2.41
N GLN A 264 2.42 21.87 -3.62
CA GLN A 264 1.37 22.81 -3.98
C GLN A 264 0.12 22.10 -4.46
N PRO A 265 -1.08 22.66 -4.22
CA PRO A 265 -2.33 22.13 -4.78
C PRO A 265 -2.28 22.03 -6.31
N GLN A 266 -2.86 20.97 -6.85
CA GLN A 266 -2.96 20.69 -8.28
C GLN A 266 -4.41 20.49 -8.68
N ASN A 267 -4.74 20.79 -9.93
CA ASN A 267 -6.08 20.58 -10.47
C ASN A 267 -6.35 19.09 -10.67
N THR A 268 -7.55 18.66 -10.29
CA THR A 268 -7.99 17.25 -10.39
C THR A 268 -9.35 17.13 -11.10
N PRO A 269 -9.48 17.57 -12.38
CA PRO A 269 -10.76 17.68 -13.05
C PRO A 269 -11.47 16.34 -13.29
N HIS A 270 -10.72 15.24 -13.48
CA HIS A 270 -11.31 13.92 -13.67
C HIS A 270 -11.80 13.35 -12.35
N PHE A 271 -11.05 13.56 -11.28
CA PHE A 271 -11.46 13.21 -9.93
C PHE A 271 -12.70 14.01 -9.50
N ASP A 272 -12.75 15.31 -9.77
CA ASP A 272 -13.90 16.17 -9.47
C ASP A 272 -15.17 15.68 -10.17
N ARG A 273 -15.07 15.34 -11.46
CA ARG A 273 -16.20 14.81 -12.23
C ARG A 273 -16.70 13.48 -11.67
N TRP A 274 -15.79 12.58 -11.34
CA TRP A 274 -16.14 11.31 -10.71
C TRP A 274 -16.79 11.52 -9.35
N LEU A 275 -16.21 12.35 -8.49
CA LEU A 275 -16.72 12.65 -7.15
C LEU A 275 -18.12 13.27 -7.21
N GLN A 276 -18.31 14.23 -8.10
CA GLN A 276 -19.61 14.86 -8.34
C GLN A 276 -20.68 13.85 -8.79
N TRP A 277 -20.30 12.89 -9.64
CA TRP A 277 -21.19 11.83 -10.09
C TRP A 277 -21.62 10.91 -8.96
N VAL A 278 -20.67 10.34 -8.22
CA VAL A 278 -20.95 9.34 -7.16
C VAL A 278 -21.59 9.95 -5.91
N SER A 279 -21.45 11.25 -5.72
CA SER A 279 -22.11 12.00 -4.64
C SER A 279 -23.49 12.51 -5.00
N ASP A 280 -23.99 12.28 -6.22
CA ASP A 280 -25.27 12.83 -6.70
C ASP A 280 -25.33 14.37 -6.68
N ASN A 281 -24.19 15.05 -6.84
CA ASN A 281 -24.00 16.50 -6.64
C ASN A 281 -24.27 16.98 -5.20
N ASP A 282 -24.39 16.08 -4.22
CA ASP A 282 -24.50 16.44 -2.81
C ASP A 282 -23.10 16.69 -2.22
N GLN A 283 -22.85 17.92 -1.83
CA GLN A 283 -21.57 18.34 -1.26
C GLN A 283 -21.26 17.63 0.07
N ASN A 284 -22.28 17.35 0.89
CA ASN A 284 -22.10 16.64 2.15
C ASN A 284 -21.67 15.18 1.90
N LYS A 285 -22.33 14.51 0.93
CA LYS A 285 -21.95 13.16 0.52
C LYS A 285 -20.56 13.14 -0.11
N ALA A 286 -20.23 14.11 -0.97
CA ALA A 286 -18.90 14.27 -1.54
C ALA A 286 -17.82 14.40 -0.43
N ARG A 287 -18.07 15.23 0.58
CA ARG A 287 -17.13 15.42 1.68
C ARG A 287 -16.96 14.16 2.54
N ARG A 288 -18.02 13.37 2.74
CA ARG A 288 -17.95 12.06 3.41
C ARG A 288 -17.18 11.03 2.59
N ILE A 289 -17.33 11.03 1.25
CA ILE A 289 -16.54 10.18 0.34
C ILE A 289 -15.05 10.55 0.43
N LEU A 290 -14.71 11.85 0.42
CA LEU A 290 -13.35 12.31 0.64
C LEU A 290 -12.79 11.85 1.99
N ALA A 291 -13.60 11.86 3.07
CA ALA A 291 -13.20 11.36 4.38
C ALA A 291 -12.87 9.85 4.35
N GLY A 292 -13.63 9.05 3.59
CA GLY A 292 -13.33 7.64 3.37
C GLY A 292 -12.01 7.41 2.63
N LEU A 293 -11.74 8.18 1.59
CA LEU A 293 -10.48 8.14 0.85
C LEU A 293 -9.29 8.63 1.72
N TYR A 294 -9.51 9.68 2.54
CA TYR A 294 -8.52 10.16 3.49
C TYR A 294 -8.17 9.10 4.56
N MET A 295 -9.18 8.39 5.09
CA MET A 295 -8.96 7.29 6.03
C MET A 295 -8.04 6.21 5.44
N ILE A 296 -8.23 5.86 4.16
CA ILE A 296 -7.40 4.88 3.45
C ILE A 296 -5.98 5.42 3.22
N LEU A 297 -5.84 6.63 2.66
CA LEU A 297 -4.56 7.29 2.38
C LEU A 297 -3.68 7.37 3.63
N THR A 298 -4.27 7.80 4.73
CA THR A 298 -3.54 8.04 5.99
C THR A 298 -3.53 6.83 6.92
N ASN A 299 -4.09 5.72 6.48
CA ASN A 299 -4.22 4.46 7.23
C ASN A 299 -4.74 4.68 8.66
N ARG A 300 -5.95 5.24 8.78
CA ARG A 300 -6.62 5.49 10.08
C ARG A 300 -7.35 4.25 10.57
N TYR A 301 -6.66 3.11 10.65
CA TYR A 301 -7.22 1.85 11.17
C TYR A 301 -7.68 1.98 12.63
N GLU A 302 -7.06 2.89 13.40
CA GLU A 302 -7.39 3.18 14.80
C GLU A 302 -8.79 3.75 15.01
N TRP A 303 -9.44 4.28 13.96
CA TRP A 303 -10.85 4.70 14.02
C TRP A 303 -11.82 3.51 14.13
N GLN A 304 -11.31 2.30 13.94
CA GLN A 304 -12.08 1.07 14.03
C GLN A 304 -13.28 1.03 13.06
N LEU A 305 -13.15 1.67 11.91
CA LEU A 305 -14.16 1.71 10.86
C LEU A 305 -13.72 0.89 9.65
N PHE A 306 -14.71 0.41 8.89
CA PHE A 306 -14.48 -0.14 7.57
C PHE A 306 -15.54 0.38 6.58
N LEU A 307 -15.19 0.39 5.31
CA LEU A 307 -16.04 0.94 4.26
C LEU A 307 -16.76 -0.17 3.50
N GLU A 308 -18.03 0.04 3.21
CA GLU A 308 -18.79 -0.73 2.25
C GLU A 308 -19.36 0.21 1.19
N VAL A 309 -19.02 -0.05 -0.07
CA VAL A 309 -19.53 0.71 -1.21
C VAL A 309 -20.51 -0.16 -1.98
N THR A 310 -21.80 0.22 -1.94
CA THR A 310 -22.88 -0.53 -2.60
C THR A 310 -23.42 0.25 -3.79
N GLY A 311 -24.17 -0.43 -4.66
CA GLY A 311 -24.89 0.22 -5.77
C GLY A 311 -24.96 -0.63 -7.03
N VAL A 312 -25.68 -0.14 -8.03
CA VAL A 312 -25.88 -0.85 -9.30
C VAL A 312 -24.57 -1.03 -10.09
N GLY A 313 -24.54 -2.00 -11.00
CA GLY A 313 -23.42 -2.18 -11.93
C GLY A 313 -23.16 -0.92 -12.75
N GLY A 314 -21.89 -0.52 -12.90
CA GLY A 314 -21.53 0.69 -13.66
C GLY A 314 -21.80 2.00 -12.94
N SER A 315 -21.93 2.03 -11.61
CA SER A 315 -22.18 3.25 -10.82
C SER A 315 -20.91 3.99 -10.36
N GLY A 316 -19.70 3.44 -10.60
CA GLY A 316 -18.43 4.04 -10.17
C GLY A 316 -17.77 3.36 -8.98
N LYS A 317 -18.35 2.25 -8.45
CA LYS A 317 -17.75 1.46 -7.34
C LYS A 317 -16.32 0.96 -7.65
N SER A 318 -16.12 0.43 -8.87
CA SER A 318 -14.81 -0.06 -9.29
C SER A 318 -13.77 1.06 -9.32
N ILE A 319 -14.17 2.28 -9.71
CA ILE A 319 -13.29 3.45 -9.68
C ILE A 319 -12.93 3.83 -8.23
N PHE A 320 -13.89 3.77 -7.31
CA PHE A 320 -13.58 3.97 -5.88
C PHE A 320 -12.53 2.96 -5.39
N ASN A 321 -12.68 1.68 -5.78
CA ASN A 321 -11.71 0.64 -5.42
C ASN A 321 -10.32 0.90 -6.01
N GLU A 322 -10.24 1.35 -7.28
CA GLU A 322 -8.96 1.72 -7.90
C GLU A 322 -8.32 2.93 -7.20
N LEU A 323 -9.10 3.97 -6.88
CA LEU A 323 -8.63 5.12 -6.09
C LEU A 323 -8.13 4.68 -4.71
N ALA A 324 -8.86 3.81 -4.02
CA ALA A 324 -8.48 3.29 -2.72
C ALA A 324 -7.13 2.54 -2.76
N LYS A 325 -6.93 1.67 -3.76
CA LYS A 325 -5.65 0.95 -3.97
C LYS A 325 -4.52 1.91 -4.30
N MET A 326 -4.76 2.87 -5.19
CA MET A 326 -3.78 3.88 -5.57
C MET A 326 -3.33 4.70 -4.34
N LEU A 327 -4.27 5.19 -3.53
CA LEU A 327 -4.01 5.99 -2.34
C LEU A 327 -3.32 5.20 -1.21
N ALA A 328 -3.69 3.94 -1.04
CA ALA A 328 -2.98 3.05 -0.10
C ALA A 328 -1.56 2.70 -0.60
N GLY A 329 -1.33 2.78 -1.91
CA GLY A 329 -0.18 2.20 -2.61
C GLY A 329 -0.46 0.75 -3.00
N GLU A 330 -0.31 0.41 -4.27
CA GLU A 330 -0.67 -0.93 -4.79
C GLU A 330 0.04 -2.08 -4.03
N GLY A 331 1.32 -1.90 -3.70
CA GLY A 331 2.09 -2.88 -2.93
C GLY A 331 1.62 -3.05 -1.47
N ASN A 332 0.86 -2.10 -0.94
CA ASN A 332 0.34 -2.10 0.43
C ASN A 332 -1.10 -2.64 0.51
N ALA A 333 -1.72 -2.91 -0.64
CA ALA A 333 -3.07 -3.44 -0.74
C ALA A 333 -3.09 -4.97 -0.85
N ALA A 334 -4.09 -5.62 -0.27
CA ALA A 334 -4.34 -7.04 -0.43
C ALA A 334 -5.81 -7.33 -0.71
N ALA A 335 -6.07 -8.19 -1.70
CA ALA A 335 -7.41 -8.70 -1.96
C ALA A 335 -7.67 -9.92 -1.07
N ILE A 336 -8.75 -9.87 -0.30
CA ILE A 336 -9.17 -10.99 0.56
C ILE A 336 -10.68 -10.90 0.80
N SER A 337 -11.39 -11.99 0.56
CA SER A 337 -12.83 -12.09 0.83
C SER A 337 -13.11 -12.31 2.32
N LEU A 338 -14.34 -12.01 2.77
CA LEU A 338 -14.77 -12.28 4.14
C LEU A 338 -14.60 -13.76 4.52
N LYS A 339 -14.86 -14.68 3.58
CA LYS A 339 -14.67 -16.11 3.79
C LYS A 339 -13.19 -16.49 3.93
N GLU A 340 -12.31 -15.90 3.14
CA GLU A 340 -10.86 -16.12 3.26
C GLU A 340 -10.31 -15.60 4.58
N LEU A 341 -10.88 -14.52 5.16
CA LEU A 341 -10.49 -14.05 6.49
C LEU A 341 -10.64 -15.09 7.60
N GLU A 342 -11.52 -16.08 7.45
CA GLU A 342 -11.67 -17.18 8.41
C GLU A 342 -10.47 -18.15 8.39
N SER A 343 -9.66 -18.12 7.32
CA SER A 343 -8.48 -18.99 7.17
C SER A 343 -7.22 -18.34 7.74
N VAL A 344 -6.60 -18.99 8.73
CA VAL A 344 -5.33 -18.57 9.35
C VAL A 344 -4.21 -18.39 8.32
N THR A 345 -4.17 -19.26 7.29
CA THR A 345 -3.17 -19.19 6.21
C THR A 345 -3.47 -18.05 5.25
N ALA A 346 -4.74 -17.80 4.90
CA ALA A 346 -5.09 -16.71 4.00
C ALA A 346 -4.82 -15.33 4.63
N ARG A 347 -4.99 -15.20 5.95
CA ARG A 347 -4.67 -13.97 6.70
C ARG A 347 -3.21 -13.56 6.62
N ALA A 348 -2.29 -14.46 6.28
CA ALA A 348 -0.88 -14.12 6.04
C ALA A 348 -0.70 -13.08 4.91
N LYS A 349 -1.66 -12.97 3.98
CA LYS A 349 -1.69 -11.90 2.95
C LYS A 349 -1.77 -10.49 3.54
N LEU A 350 -2.20 -10.36 4.81
CA LEU A 350 -2.40 -9.06 5.46
C LEU A 350 -1.16 -8.54 6.18
N ILE A 351 -0.13 -9.36 6.32
CA ILE A 351 1.14 -8.94 6.94
C ILE A 351 1.72 -7.77 6.13
N ASP A 352 2.12 -6.70 6.81
CA ASP A 352 2.64 -5.44 6.24
C ASP A 352 1.70 -4.68 5.30
N LYS A 353 0.43 -5.05 5.23
CA LYS A 353 -0.55 -4.30 4.47
C LYS A 353 -1.17 -3.19 5.30
N THR A 354 -1.46 -2.05 4.65
CA THR A 354 -2.18 -0.91 5.23
C THR A 354 -3.62 -0.85 4.73
N PHE A 355 -3.93 -1.62 3.70
CA PHE A 355 -5.26 -1.68 3.11
C PHE A 355 -5.58 -3.11 2.66
N PHE A 356 -6.77 -3.58 2.93
CA PHE A 356 -7.27 -4.81 2.34
C PHE A 356 -8.71 -4.64 1.88
N TYR A 357 -9.06 -5.36 0.82
CA TYR A 357 -10.33 -5.15 0.16
C TYR A 357 -10.92 -6.43 -0.40
N SER A 358 -12.23 -6.39 -0.58
CA SER A 358 -13.01 -7.42 -1.25
C SER A 358 -13.86 -6.77 -2.35
N SER A 359 -13.68 -7.19 -3.60
CA SER A 359 -14.49 -6.73 -4.73
C SER A 359 -15.56 -7.77 -5.04
N ASP A 360 -16.78 -7.31 -5.30
CA ASP A 360 -17.93 -8.15 -5.66
C ASP A 360 -18.10 -9.34 -4.71
N GLN A 361 -18.15 -9.01 -3.41
CA GLN A 361 -18.34 -10.01 -2.36
C GLN A 361 -19.68 -10.73 -2.59
N GLU A 362 -19.61 -12.02 -2.86
CA GLU A 362 -20.78 -12.88 -2.89
C GLU A 362 -21.44 -12.99 -1.51
N SER A 363 -22.61 -13.61 -1.43
CA SER A 363 -23.32 -13.79 -0.18
C SER A 363 -22.39 -14.41 0.90
N TYR A 364 -22.21 -13.69 2.00
CA TYR A 364 -21.45 -14.15 3.16
C TYR A 364 -22.41 -14.65 4.25
N ILE A 365 -22.13 -15.84 4.79
CA ILE A 365 -22.93 -16.45 5.85
C ILE A 365 -22.05 -16.62 7.09
N GLY A 366 -21.72 -15.54 7.76
CA GLY A 366 -20.90 -15.53 8.97
C GLY A 366 -21.26 -14.36 9.87
N ASP A 367 -20.64 -14.34 11.05
CA ASP A 367 -20.82 -13.25 12.03
C ASP A 367 -19.76 -12.14 11.88
N GLY A 368 -18.80 -12.31 10.97
CA GLY A 368 -17.71 -11.37 10.74
C GLY A 368 -16.74 -11.24 11.92
N ALA A 369 -16.58 -12.31 12.72
CA ALA A 369 -15.74 -12.27 13.93
C ALA A 369 -14.31 -11.83 13.62
N GLU A 370 -13.70 -12.33 12.56
CA GLU A 370 -12.33 -11.98 12.17
C GLU A 370 -12.23 -10.52 11.68
N LEU A 371 -13.19 -10.07 10.89
CA LEU A 371 -13.25 -8.65 10.48
C LEU A 371 -13.42 -7.74 11.70
N ARG A 372 -14.24 -8.15 12.66
CA ARG A 372 -14.45 -7.41 13.89
C ARG A 372 -13.17 -7.34 14.75
N ALA A 373 -12.44 -8.45 14.86
CA ALA A 373 -11.16 -8.50 15.56
C ALA A 373 -10.13 -7.59 14.90
N ILE A 374 -9.95 -7.71 13.57
CA ILE A 374 -9.01 -6.88 12.81
C ILE A 374 -9.35 -5.39 12.94
N THR A 375 -10.60 -5.00 12.69
CA THR A 375 -11.02 -3.60 12.79
C THR A 375 -11.07 -3.09 14.23
N GLY A 376 -11.13 -3.98 15.22
CA GLY A 376 -11.01 -3.67 16.63
C GLY A 376 -9.56 -3.41 17.08
N GLY A 377 -8.58 -3.80 16.29
CA GLY A 377 -7.17 -3.76 16.65
C GLY A 377 -6.74 -4.93 17.52
N ASP A 378 -7.55 -6.00 17.57
CA ASP A 378 -7.22 -7.21 18.31
C ASP A 378 -6.14 -8.01 17.57
N SER A 379 -5.38 -8.80 18.34
CA SER A 379 -4.41 -9.75 17.78
C SER A 379 -5.14 -10.92 17.14
N ILE A 380 -4.71 -11.29 15.94
CA ILE A 380 -5.24 -12.45 15.20
C ILE A 380 -4.13 -13.41 14.85
N SER A 381 -4.45 -14.70 14.86
CA SER A 381 -3.49 -15.74 14.46
C SER A 381 -3.34 -15.78 12.94
N VAL A 382 -2.10 -15.82 12.46
CA VAL A 382 -1.73 -16.00 11.05
C VAL A 382 -0.73 -17.14 10.92
N LYS A 383 -0.67 -17.76 9.72
CA LYS A 383 0.25 -18.86 9.46
C LYS A 383 0.91 -18.68 8.09
N LEU A 384 2.22 -18.51 8.11
CA LEU A 384 3.04 -18.59 6.91
C LEU A 384 3.26 -20.06 6.50
N LEU A 385 3.47 -20.28 5.21
CA LEU A 385 3.72 -21.62 4.68
C LEU A 385 4.97 -22.22 5.35
N TYR A 386 4.84 -23.44 5.86
CA TYR A 386 5.89 -24.19 6.58
C TYR A 386 6.37 -23.58 7.91
N LYS A 387 5.71 -22.54 8.44
CA LYS A 387 5.99 -21.98 9.77
C LYS A 387 4.87 -22.28 10.76
N ASN A 388 5.17 -22.19 12.05
CA ASN A 388 4.14 -22.23 13.10
C ASN A 388 3.23 -21.01 13.02
N PRO A 389 1.95 -21.14 13.43
CA PRO A 389 1.09 -19.95 13.60
C PRO A 389 1.70 -18.99 14.63
N PHE A 390 1.51 -17.71 14.39
CA PHE A 390 1.89 -16.63 15.31
C PHE A 390 0.82 -15.54 15.29
N ASP A 391 0.82 -14.68 16.29
CA ASP A 391 -0.20 -13.67 16.46
C ASP A 391 0.31 -12.30 15.99
N VAL A 392 -0.52 -11.58 15.23
CA VAL A 392 -0.22 -10.24 14.71
C VAL A 392 -1.40 -9.30 14.91
N VAL A 393 -1.11 -8.03 15.09
CA VAL A 393 -2.10 -6.95 14.99
C VAL A 393 -2.06 -6.39 13.58
N VAL A 394 -3.13 -6.58 12.81
CA VAL A 394 -3.26 -6.04 11.45
C VAL A 394 -3.66 -4.56 11.54
N ARG A 395 -2.76 -3.68 11.14
CA ARG A 395 -2.97 -2.22 11.14
C ARG A 395 -3.34 -1.74 9.75
N ALA A 396 -4.54 -2.09 9.32
CA ALA A 396 -5.00 -1.83 7.96
C ALA A 396 -6.48 -1.47 7.92
N VAL A 397 -6.85 -0.62 6.98
CA VAL A 397 -8.24 -0.27 6.67
C VAL A 397 -8.84 -1.33 5.76
N TYR A 398 -10.08 -1.74 6.05
CA TYR A 398 -10.85 -2.66 5.19
C TYR A 398 -11.89 -1.92 4.37
N MET A 399 -12.07 -2.37 3.12
CA MET A 399 -13.14 -1.93 2.25
C MET A 399 -13.74 -3.11 1.46
N MET A 400 -15.05 -3.10 1.28
CA MET A 400 -15.70 -4.00 0.34
C MET A 400 -16.59 -3.24 -0.64
N THR A 401 -16.71 -3.78 -1.86
CA THR A 401 -17.61 -3.25 -2.89
C THR A 401 -18.60 -4.34 -3.32
N ASN A 402 -19.89 -4.02 -3.29
CA ASN A 402 -20.96 -4.98 -3.55
C ASN A 402 -22.08 -4.33 -4.37
N ASN A 403 -22.89 -5.15 -5.03
CA ASN A 403 -24.13 -4.64 -5.65
C ASN A 403 -25.20 -4.41 -4.58
N THR A 404 -25.28 -5.30 -3.61
CA THR A 404 -26.21 -5.23 -2.46
C THR A 404 -25.43 -5.31 -1.16
N SER A 405 -25.97 -4.79 -0.09
CA SER A 405 -25.34 -4.81 1.23
C SER A 405 -25.24 -6.23 1.78
N ILE A 406 -24.12 -6.55 2.45
CA ILE A 406 -23.89 -7.87 3.06
C ILE A 406 -24.68 -8.01 4.36
N ILE A 407 -25.21 -9.20 4.61
CA ILE A 407 -25.91 -9.57 5.85
C ILE A 407 -24.93 -10.30 6.77
N PHE A 408 -24.62 -9.71 7.90
CA PHE A 408 -23.85 -10.38 8.95
C PHE A 408 -24.77 -11.01 9.98
N LYS A 409 -24.53 -12.29 10.33
CA LYS A 409 -25.27 -12.98 11.39
C LYS A 409 -24.72 -12.61 12.76
N GLU A 410 -24.89 -11.39 13.14
CA GLU A 410 -24.34 -10.83 14.38
C GLU A 410 -25.46 -10.49 15.38
N ASN A 411 -25.22 -10.78 16.68
CA ASN A 411 -26.20 -10.53 17.74
C ASN A 411 -25.90 -9.27 18.60
N ASN A 412 -24.72 -8.68 18.51
CA ASN A 412 -24.22 -7.64 19.46
C ASN A 412 -23.78 -6.32 18.80
N GLY A 413 -24.07 -6.10 17.52
CA GLY A 413 -23.81 -4.84 16.83
C GLY A 413 -22.32 -4.46 16.69
N GLY A 414 -21.40 -5.41 16.89
CA GLY A 414 -19.96 -5.14 16.83
C GLY A 414 -19.47 -4.79 15.42
N ILE A 415 -20.02 -5.42 14.39
CA ILE A 415 -19.78 -5.07 12.97
C ILE A 415 -20.50 -3.78 12.63
N MET A 416 -21.76 -3.65 13.03
CA MET A 416 -22.62 -2.53 12.62
C MET A 416 -22.06 -1.17 13.06
N ARG A 417 -21.51 -1.09 14.29
CA ARG A 417 -20.90 0.15 14.80
C ARG A 417 -19.62 0.58 14.07
N ARG A 418 -19.04 -0.31 13.26
CA ARG A 418 -17.80 -0.09 12.51
C ARG A 418 -18.03 0.12 11.01
N ARG A 419 -19.24 -0.17 10.53
CA ARG A 419 -19.58 -0.26 9.12
C ARG A 419 -20.05 1.07 8.57
N VAL A 420 -19.30 1.67 7.66
CA VAL A 420 -19.66 2.91 6.94
C VAL A 420 -20.10 2.54 5.52
N ILE A 421 -21.36 2.83 5.18
CA ILE A 421 -21.94 2.46 3.89
C ILE A 421 -22.05 3.69 3.01
N PHE A 422 -21.48 3.62 1.81
CA PHE A 422 -21.70 4.54 0.70
C PHE A 422 -22.54 3.86 -0.37
N HIS A 423 -23.58 4.52 -0.84
CA HIS A 423 -24.48 3.98 -1.88
C HIS A 423 -24.38 4.79 -3.16
N PHE A 424 -23.96 4.14 -4.26
CA PHE A 424 -23.86 4.74 -5.58
C PHE A 424 -25.04 4.24 -6.43
N ASN A 425 -26.13 4.99 -6.45
CA ASN A 425 -27.41 4.56 -7.01
C ASN A 425 -27.60 4.88 -8.50
N ARG A 426 -26.71 5.71 -9.12
CA ARG A 426 -26.79 6.10 -10.52
C ARG A 426 -25.82 5.31 -11.39
N LYS A 427 -26.33 4.65 -12.41
CA LYS A 427 -25.51 4.03 -13.45
C LYS A 427 -24.95 5.12 -14.37
N VAL A 428 -23.66 5.07 -14.67
CA VAL A 428 -23.03 5.95 -15.67
C VAL A 428 -23.60 5.60 -17.05
N PRO A 429 -24.20 6.57 -17.78
CA PRO A 429 -24.64 6.38 -19.14
C PRO A 429 -23.50 5.91 -20.05
N ASP A 430 -23.82 5.10 -21.07
CA ASP A 430 -22.79 4.49 -21.91
C ASP A 430 -22.01 5.53 -22.73
N ASP A 431 -22.65 6.65 -23.11
CA ASP A 431 -22.02 7.79 -23.78
C ASP A 431 -21.11 8.64 -22.87
N MET A 432 -21.27 8.53 -21.56
CA MET A 432 -20.43 9.22 -20.57
C MET A 432 -19.30 8.32 -20.00
N ARG A 433 -19.24 7.06 -20.42
CA ARG A 433 -18.20 6.14 -19.95
C ARG A 433 -16.84 6.52 -20.50
N ASP A 434 -15.90 6.68 -19.61
CA ASP A 434 -14.49 6.93 -19.94
C ASP A 434 -13.66 5.69 -19.61
N ASN A 435 -13.28 4.95 -20.64
CA ASN A 435 -12.47 3.73 -20.51
C ASN A 435 -11.04 4.01 -20.00
N HIS A 436 -10.58 5.26 -20.10
CA HIS A 436 -9.26 5.73 -19.65
C HIS A 436 -9.34 6.52 -18.35
N LEU A 437 -10.47 6.44 -17.62
CA LEU A 437 -10.63 7.21 -16.38
C LEU A 437 -9.58 6.81 -15.32
N LYS A 438 -9.21 5.52 -15.25
CA LYS A 438 -8.19 5.03 -14.31
C LYS A 438 -6.83 5.71 -14.58
N GLU A 439 -6.39 5.74 -15.83
CA GLU A 439 -5.12 6.36 -16.22
C GLU A 439 -5.14 7.87 -15.94
N LYS A 440 -6.26 8.54 -16.21
CA LYS A 440 -6.43 9.96 -15.92
C LYS A 440 -6.38 10.25 -14.42
N LEU A 441 -7.03 9.43 -13.60
CA LEU A 441 -6.97 9.54 -12.13
C LEU A 441 -5.56 9.27 -11.59
N ASN A 442 -4.83 8.33 -12.17
CA ASN A 442 -3.44 8.09 -11.81
C ASN A 442 -2.55 9.30 -12.14
N ALA A 443 -2.81 9.98 -13.26
CA ALA A 443 -2.10 11.22 -13.59
C ALA A 443 -2.43 12.38 -12.62
N GLU A 444 -3.61 12.37 -11.99
CA GLU A 444 -4.02 13.35 -10.98
C GLU A 444 -3.65 12.94 -9.54
N ALA A 445 -2.99 11.80 -9.34
CA ALA A 445 -2.78 11.18 -8.02
C ALA A 445 -2.13 12.12 -7.00
N SER A 446 -1.09 12.86 -7.39
CA SER A 446 -0.41 13.85 -6.52
C SER A 446 -1.36 14.95 -6.06
N GLY A 447 -2.18 15.47 -6.96
CA GLY A 447 -3.21 16.47 -6.66
C GLY A 447 -4.30 15.94 -5.74
N ILE A 448 -4.75 14.70 -5.97
CA ILE A 448 -5.75 14.03 -5.14
C ILE A 448 -5.22 13.84 -3.71
N VAL A 449 -3.99 13.34 -3.55
CA VAL A 449 -3.32 13.19 -2.25
C VAL A 449 -3.28 14.53 -1.52
N ARG A 450 -2.77 15.57 -2.19
CA ARG A 450 -2.65 16.91 -1.60
C ARG A 450 -4.02 17.45 -1.17
N ARG A 451 -5.02 17.34 -2.03
CA ARG A 451 -6.39 17.77 -1.72
C ARG A 451 -6.99 17.08 -0.50
N LEU A 452 -6.80 15.75 -0.37
CA LEU A 452 -7.29 15.01 0.79
C LEU A 452 -6.64 15.49 2.09
N LEU A 453 -5.32 15.70 2.08
CA LEU A 453 -4.57 16.17 3.23
C LEU A 453 -4.94 17.61 3.61
N ASP A 454 -5.13 18.50 2.62
CA ASP A 454 -5.55 19.88 2.85
C ASP A 454 -7.01 19.98 3.34
N THR A 455 -7.89 19.11 2.80
CA THR A 455 -9.31 19.08 3.21
C THR A 455 -9.46 18.66 4.66
N PHE A 456 -8.62 17.75 5.15
CA PHE A 456 -8.67 17.19 6.50
C PHE A 456 -7.35 17.44 7.24
N SER A 457 -6.98 18.72 7.37
CA SER A 457 -5.85 19.14 8.21
C SER A 457 -6.07 18.75 9.69
N ASP A 458 -7.34 18.74 10.15
CA ASP A 458 -7.77 18.09 11.38
C ASP A 458 -8.40 16.73 11.04
N PRO A 459 -7.73 15.61 11.35
CA PRO A 459 -8.25 14.27 11.10
C PRO A 459 -9.58 13.96 11.80
N SER A 460 -9.87 14.61 12.92
CA SER A 460 -11.10 14.40 13.69
C SER A 460 -12.36 14.79 12.90
N GLU A 461 -12.23 15.73 11.98
CA GLU A 461 -13.32 16.12 11.10
C GLU A 461 -13.69 14.98 10.13
N ALA A 462 -12.70 14.32 9.53
CA ALA A 462 -12.94 13.18 8.66
C ALA A 462 -13.57 12.01 9.43
N GLU A 463 -13.08 11.73 10.62
CA GLU A 463 -13.65 10.69 11.50
C GLU A 463 -15.12 10.96 11.82
N LYS A 464 -15.45 12.20 12.22
CA LYS A 464 -16.83 12.62 12.49
C LYS A 464 -17.72 12.44 11.26
N LEU A 465 -17.28 12.86 10.07
CA LEU A 465 -18.03 12.70 8.83
C LEU A 465 -18.32 11.23 8.50
N LEU A 466 -17.39 10.31 8.81
CA LEU A 466 -17.61 8.87 8.63
C LEU A 466 -18.60 8.32 9.65
N HIS A 467 -18.57 8.77 10.88
CA HIS A 467 -19.60 8.43 11.88
C HIS A 467 -20.98 8.95 11.44
N ASP A 468 -21.07 10.19 10.97
CA ASP A 468 -22.31 10.76 10.43
C ASP A 468 -22.83 9.96 9.21
N GLN A 469 -21.94 9.50 8.33
CA GLN A 469 -22.31 8.64 7.20
C GLN A 469 -22.83 7.28 7.67
N ARG A 470 -22.21 6.68 8.68
CA ARG A 470 -22.67 5.41 9.27
C ARG A 470 -24.10 5.50 9.77
N GLU A 471 -24.47 6.64 10.37
CA GLU A 471 -25.80 6.89 10.94
C GLU A 471 -26.77 7.57 9.97
N SER A 472 -26.36 7.77 8.71
CA SER A 472 -27.16 8.45 7.71
C SER A 472 -28.40 7.65 7.28
N MET A 473 -29.39 8.38 6.80
CA MET A 473 -30.58 7.77 6.20
C MET A 473 -30.26 6.94 4.95
N GLU A 474 -29.19 7.28 4.22
CA GLU A 474 -28.69 6.49 3.09
C GLU A 474 -28.24 5.10 3.57
N ALA A 475 -27.38 5.05 4.60
CA ALA A 475 -26.91 3.79 5.17
C ALA A 475 -28.05 2.94 5.75
N LEU A 476 -28.99 3.58 6.43
CA LEU A 476 -30.17 2.91 6.96
C LEU A 476 -31.06 2.33 5.84
N LYS A 477 -31.28 3.09 4.76
CA LYS A 477 -32.07 2.64 3.61
C LYS A 477 -31.44 1.41 2.93
N VAL A 478 -30.12 1.41 2.75
CA VAL A 478 -29.39 0.28 2.16
C VAL A 478 -29.50 -0.96 3.06
N ARG A 479 -29.36 -0.81 4.37
CA ARG A 479 -29.49 -1.93 5.32
C ARG A 479 -30.91 -2.51 5.34
N ARG A 480 -31.92 -1.69 5.22
CA ARG A 480 -33.33 -2.15 5.14
C ARG A 480 -33.58 -3.07 3.95
N GLN A 481 -32.87 -2.91 2.84
CA GLN A 481 -33.02 -3.79 1.66
C GLN A 481 -32.63 -5.24 1.93
N THR A 482 -31.78 -5.47 2.94
CA THR A 482 -31.25 -6.81 3.24
C THR A 482 -31.60 -7.29 4.65
N ASP A 483 -32.03 -6.41 5.54
CA ASP A 483 -32.44 -6.74 6.90
C ASP A 483 -33.95 -6.52 7.07
N HIS A 484 -34.68 -7.63 7.01
CA HIS A 484 -36.14 -7.62 7.12
C HIS A 484 -36.67 -7.10 8.46
N ILE A 485 -35.87 -7.14 9.52
CA ILE A 485 -36.28 -6.53 10.82
C ILE A 485 -36.18 -5.00 10.75
N LEU A 486 -35.12 -4.48 10.15
CA LEU A 486 -34.98 -3.04 9.93
C LEU A 486 -36.05 -2.54 8.96
N ASP A 487 -36.39 -3.31 7.92
CA ASP A 487 -37.47 -2.96 7.02
C ASP A 487 -38.82 -3.01 7.72
N PHE A 488 -39.08 -4.05 8.48
CA PHE A 488 -40.29 -4.14 9.32
C PHE A 488 -40.40 -2.94 10.28
N CYS A 489 -39.30 -2.49 10.90
CA CYS A 489 -39.30 -1.37 11.81
C CYS A 489 -39.73 -0.04 11.19
N ARG A 490 -39.64 0.16 9.87
CA ARG A 490 -40.03 1.42 9.21
C ARG A 490 -41.52 1.73 9.30
N HIS A 491 -42.33 0.73 9.60
CA HIS A 491 -43.78 0.86 9.76
C HIS A 491 -44.23 1.34 11.13
N PHE A 492 -43.27 1.52 12.06
CA PHE A 492 -43.57 1.84 13.45
C PHE A 492 -42.93 3.14 13.89
N THR A 493 -43.51 3.71 14.94
CA THR A 493 -42.97 4.85 15.70
C THR A 493 -43.07 4.56 17.20
N SER A 494 -42.35 5.32 18.02
CA SER A 494 -42.45 5.25 19.47
C SER A 494 -42.94 6.54 20.09
N LYS A 495 -43.67 6.45 21.20
CA LYS A 495 -44.12 7.59 21.99
C LYS A 495 -43.54 7.49 23.42
N GLN A 496 -43.53 8.58 24.17
CA GLN A 496 -43.07 8.58 25.54
C GLN A 496 -43.95 7.73 26.48
N THR A 497 -45.23 7.55 26.13
CA THR A 497 -46.18 6.77 26.94
C THR A 497 -46.19 5.31 26.52
N ILE A 498 -46.08 4.40 27.53
CA ILE A 498 -46.15 2.95 27.29
C ILE A 498 -47.63 2.52 27.23
N ASN A 499 -48.24 2.67 26.08
CA ASN A 499 -49.61 2.27 25.80
C ASN A 499 -49.82 1.91 24.33
N GLY A 500 -48.80 1.36 23.69
CA GLY A 500 -48.81 0.95 22.30
C GLY A 500 -49.15 -0.53 22.09
N LEU A 501 -48.54 -1.15 21.10
CA LEU A 501 -48.77 -2.57 20.78
C LEU A 501 -48.31 -3.49 21.92
N TYR A 502 -49.04 -4.57 22.11
CA TYR A 502 -48.57 -5.67 22.99
C TYR A 502 -47.47 -6.47 22.28
N VAL A 503 -46.53 -7.00 23.02
CA VAL A 503 -45.50 -7.87 22.44
C VAL A 503 -46.12 -9.11 21.79
N GLY A 504 -47.07 -9.75 22.43
CA GLY A 504 -47.81 -10.89 21.89
C GLY A 504 -47.06 -12.22 21.90
N SER A 505 -47.74 -13.24 21.41
CA SER A 505 -47.22 -14.59 21.23
C SER A 505 -47.59 -15.10 19.82
N ALA A 506 -47.11 -16.28 19.43
CA ALA A 506 -47.43 -16.90 18.14
C ALA A 506 -48.90 -17.37 18.02
N ARG A 507 -49.72 -17.26 19.07
CA ARG A 507 -51.14 -17.61 19.03
C ARG A 507 -51.89 -16.58 18.22
N THR A 508 -52.54 -17.00 17.16
CA THR A 508 -53.32 -16.16 16.26
C THR A 508 -54.75 -15.94 16.75
N ALA A 509 -55.14 -14.71 17.03
CA ALA A 509 -56.52 -14.26 17.12
C ALA A 509 -56.86 -13.42 15.86
N ALA A 510 -58.11 -13.28 15.54
CA ALA A 510 -58.51 -12.41 14.44
C ALA A 510 -57.97 -10.96 14.64
N ASN A 511 -57.36 -10.38 13.62
CA ASN A 511 -56.66 -9.08 13.64
C ASN A 511 -55.53 -8.99 14.69
N ALA A 512 -54.90 -10.11 15.03
CA ALA A 512 -53.77 -10.13 15.99
C ALA A 512 -52.61 -9.24 15.52
N GLU A 513 -52.40 -9.13 14.22
CA GLU A 513 -51.37 -8.30 13.59
C GLU A 513 -51.52 -6.80 13.88
N LYS A 514 -52.73 -6.30 14.09
CA LYS A 514 -52.95 -4.90 14.47
C LYS A 514 -52.74 -4.59 15.96
N ARG A 515 -52.73 -5.62 16.80
CA ARG A 515 -52.67 -5.47 18.27
C ARG A 515 -51.35 -5.97 18.88
N TYR A 516 -50.74 -6.98 18.28
CA TYR A 516 -49.58 -7.67 18.80
C TYR A 516 -48.37 -7.56 17.86
N LEU A 517 -47.29 -6.99 18.35
CA LEU A 517 -46.08 -6.72 17.58
C LEU A 517 -45.48 -8.00 16.95
N TYR A 518 -45.44 -9.11 17.71
CA TYR A 518 -44.91 -10.37 17.19
C TYR A 518 -45.83 -11.01 16.16
N SER A 519 -47.14 -10.87 16.31
CA SER A 519 -48.10 -11.33 15.29
C SER A 519 -48.02 -10.48 14.02
N ALA A 520 -47.85 -9.16 14.14
CA ALA A 520 -47.55 -8.28 12.99
C ALA A 520 -46.29 -8.72 12.25
N TYR A 521 -45.23 -9.07 12.98
CA TYR A 521 -44.00 -9.57 12.38
C TYR A 521 -44.18 -10.90 11.64
N LEU A 522 -44.92 -11.86 12.22
CA LEU A 522 -45.20 -13.13 11.56
C LEU A 522 -46.02 -12.91 10.28
N HIS A 523 -47.02 -12.05 10.33
CA HIS A 523 -47.80 -11.68 9.14
C HIS A 523 -46.96 -11.00 8.06
N TYR A 524 -46.08 -10.06 8.44
CA TYR A 524 -45.09 -9.45 7.55
C TYR A 524 -44.20 -10.52 6.88
N CYS A 525 -43.66 -11.47 7.67
CA CYS A 525 -42.84 -12.56 7.15
C CYS A 525 -43.59 -13.44 6.16
N GLU A 526 -44.86 -13.76 6.46
CA GLU A 526 -45.74 -14.54 5.59
C GLU A 526 -45.99 -13.82 4.24
N CYS A 527 -46.35 -12.55 4.28
CA CYS A 527 -46.60 -11.73 3.09
C CYS A 527 -45.34 -11.62 2.20
N LEU A 528 -44.17 -11.53 2.78
CA LEU A 528 -42.90 -11.42 2.04
C LEU A 528 -42.20 -12.76 1.79
N ASN A 529 -42.86 -13.89 2.05
CA ASN A 529 -42.32 -15.24 1.87
C ASN A 529 -40.99 -15.48 2.62
N ILE A 530 -40.84 -14.90 3.82
CA ILE A 530 -39.68 -15.13 4.68
C ILE A 530 -39.84 -16.48 5.35
N THR A 531 -39.14 -17.49 4.86
CA THR A 531 -39.32 -18.91 5.24
C THR A 531 -38.87 -19.25 6.67
N LYS A 532 -38.05 -18.42 7.30
CA LYS A 532 -37.51 -18.69 8.66
C LYS A 532 -37.63 -17.42 9.53
N PRO A 533 -38.85 -17.07 10.00
CA PRO A 533 -39.02 -15.96 10.90
C PRO A 533 -38.29 -16.21 12.23
N LEU A 534 -37.85 -15.14 12.88
CA LEU A 534 -37.22 -15.23 14.19
C LEU A 534 -38.24 -15.69 15.25
N GLY A 535 -37.82 -16.55 16.15
CA GLY A 535 -38.61 -16.87 17.32
C GLY A 535 -38.78 -15.63 18.23
N ARG A 536 -39.88 -15.56 18.98
CA ARG A 536 -40.32 -14.40 19.76
C ARG A 536 -39.19 -13.70 20.54
N SER A 537 -38.40 -14.45 21.30
CA SER A 537 -37.34 -13.88 22.14
C SER A 537 -36.25 -13.20 21.30
N ARG A 538 -35.83 -13.83 20.21
CA ARG A 538 -34.85 -13.29 19.27
C ARG A 538 -35.42 -12.09 18.51
N PHE A 539 -36.70 -12.17 18.11
CA PHE A 539 -37.39 -11.06 17.46
C PHE A 539 -37.40 -9.82 18.35
N ILE A 540 -37.78 -9.93 19.63
CA ILE A 540 -37.83 -8.78 20.56
C ILE A 540 -36.46 -8.11 20.66
N GLN A 541 -35.40 -8.90 20.79
CA GLN A 541 -34.02 -8.36 20.86
C GLN A 541 -33.63 -7.64 19.56
N ALA A 542 -33.86 -8.29 18.42
CA ALA A 542 -33.54 -7.73 17.11
C ALA A 542 -34.39 -6.47 16.80
N PHE A 543 -35.69 -6.48 17.15
CA PHE A 543 -36.59 -5.35 16.97
C PHE A 543 -36.19 -4.17 17.87
N LYS A 544 -35.84 -4.40 19.12
CA LYS A 544 -35.33 -3.37 20.03
C LYS A 544 -34.08 -2.71 19.47
N GLN A 545 -33.16 -3.51 18.92
CA GLN A 545 -31.95 -3.00 18.29
C GLN A 545 -32.27 -2.18 17.03
N ALA A 546 -33.17 -2.69 16.18
CA ALA A 546 -33.59 -2.02 14.96
C ALA A 546 -34.34 -0.69 15.22
N MET A 547 -35.17 -0.63 16.25
CA MET A 547 -35.81 0.61 16.69
C MET A 547 -34.80 1.65 17.15
N LYS A 548 -33.78 1.24 17.91
CA LYS A 548 -32.67 2.11 18.34
C LYS A 548 -31.89 2.64 17.14
N GLU A 549 -31.58 1.80 16.16
CA GLU A 549 -30.90 2.18 14.90
C GLU A 549 -31.76 3.12 14.05
N SER A 550 -33.08 3.01 14.14
CA SER A 550 -34.05 3.93 13.54
C SER A 550 -34.33 5.19 14.39
N GLN A 551 -33.53 5.42 15.43
CA GLN A 551 -33.60 6.55 16.36
C GLN A 551 -34.92 6.60 17.18
N PHE A 552 -35.57 5.48 17.37
CA PHE A 552 -36.75 5.34 18.21
C PHE A 552 -36.42 4.62 19.53
N ALA A 553 -36.94 5.13 20.64
CA ALA A 553 -36.86 4.43 21.92
C ALA A 553 -37.84 3.26 21.95
N TYR A 554 -37.38 2.07 22.34
CA TYR A 554 -38.23 0.91 22.57
C TYR A 554 -38.20 0.57 24.07
N GLU A 555 -39.36 0.65 24.71
CA GLU A 555 -39.56 0.27 26.09
C GLU A 555 -40.78 -0.68 26.17
N PHE A 556 -40.91 -1.43 27.28
CA PHE A 556 -42.07 -2.25 27.52
C PHE A 556 -42.34 -2.38 29.03
N GLU A 557 -43.61 -2.57 29.36
CA GLU A 557 -44.07 -2.76 30.70
C GLU A 557 -44.99 -3.98 30.79
N GLN A 558 -44.88 -4.76 31.86
CA GLN A 558 -45.81 -5.88 32.14
C GLN A 558 -47.02 -5.36 32.88
N ARG A 559 -48.23 -5.52 32.33
CA ARG A 559 -49.48 -5.21 33.00
C ARG A 559 -49.99 -6.43 33.78
N SER A 560 -50.31 -6.20 35.07
CA SER A 560 -50.66 -7.26 36.01
C SER A 560 -51.97 -8.00 35.72
N LYS A 561 -52.90 -7.42 34.96
CA LYS A 561 -54.22 -8.04 34.74
C LYS A 561 -54.26 -9.12 33.66
N ASP A 562 -53.44 -9.04 32.65
CA ASP A 562 -53.48 -9.97 31.50
C ASP A 562 -52.17 -10.71 31.22
N GLY A 563 -51.09 -10.47 31.98
CA GLY A 563 -49.80 -11.09 31.81
C GLY A 563 -49.05 -10.73 30.52
N TYR A 564 -49.56 -9.75 29.76
CA TYR A 564 -48.94 -9.31 28.51
C TYR A 564 -48.01 -8.14 28.73
N LEU A 565 -46.90 -8.14 28.02
CA LEU A 565 -46.01 -7.00 27.93
C LEU A 565 -46.58 -5.99 26.91
N ILE A 566 -46.75 -4.75 27.34
CA ILE A 566 -47.18 -3.64 26.47
C ILE A 566 -45.96 -2.76 26.17
N THR A 567 -45.92 -2.22 24.95
CA THR A 567 -44.82 -1.40 24.47
C THR A 567 -45.22 0.06 24.31
N ASN A 568 -44.24 0.92 24.07
CA ASN A 568 -44.43 2.31 23.63
C ASN A 568 -44.41 2.46 22.08
N VAL A 569 -44.54 1.34 21.34
CA VAL A 569 -44.46 1.27 19.88
C VAL A 569 -45.88 1.28 19.29
N TYR A 570 -46.05 2.05 18.23
CA TYR A 570 -47.30 2.22 17.50
C TYR A 570 -47.03 2.05 16.00
N PHE A 571 -48.03 1.54 15.26
CA PHE A 571 -47.97 1.69 13.81
C PHE A 571 -48.01 3.19 13.44
N ILE A 572 -47.27 3.57 12.41
CA ILE A 572 -47.38 4.88 11.77
C ILE A 572 -48.78 4.95 11.10
N ASP A 573 -49.09 3.94 10.30
CA ASP A 573 -50.40 3.69 9.71
C ASP A 573 -50.57 2.15 9.55
N SER A 574 -51.48 1.55 10.34
CA SER A 574 -51.66 0.12 10.33
C SER A 574 -52.25 -0.41 9.02
N ASP A 575 -53.21 0.32 8.44
CA ASP A 575 -53.89 -0.15 7.24
C ASP A 575 -53.00 -0.01 6.01
N SER A 576 -52.29 1.09 5.89
CA SER A 576 -51.28 1.29 4.83
C SER A 576 -50.17 0.25 4.92
N SER A 577 -49.63 0.00 6.13
CA SER A 577 -48.56 -0.98 6.34
C SER A 577 -49.00 -2.41 6.00
N LEU A 578 -50.16 -2.85 6.46
CA LEU A 578 -50.70 -4.18 6.16
C LEU A 578 -51.01 -4.36 4.68
N ASN A 579 -51.50 -3.32 3.99
CA ASN A 579 -51.73 -3.35 2.54
C ASN A 579 -50.41 -3.41 1.76
N GLU A 580 -49.40 -2.66 2.17
CA GLU A 580 -48.06 -2.69 1.56
C GLU A 580 -47.44 -4.06 1.65
N TRP A 581 -47.59 -4.77 2.77
CA TRP A 581 -47.01 -6.13 2.93
C TRP A 581 -47.70 -7.16 2.03
N ARG A 582 -48.97 -6.98 1.71
CA ARG A 582 -49.75 -7.88 0.84
C ARG A 582 -49.48 -7.68 -0.65
N GLY A 583 -48.80 -6.59 -1.07
CA GLY A 583 -48.44 -6.23 -2.44
C GLY A 583 -49.52 -5.39 -3.09
#